data_17d47dfdb6f557d804c00e832eb80b33
#
_entry.id   17d47dfdb6f557d804c00e832eb80b33
#
_cell.length_a   1.000
_cell.length_b   1.000
_cell.length_c   1.000
_cell.angle_alpha   90.00
_cell.angle_beta   90.00
_cell.angle_gamma   90.00
#
_symmetry.space_group_name_H-M   'P 1'
#
loop_
_entity.id
_entity.type
_entity.pdbx_description
1 polymer ?
#
loop_
_entity_poly.entity_id
_entity_poly.type
_entity_poly.pdbx_seq_one_letter_code
_entity_poly.pdbx_strand_id
1 'polypeptide(L)'
;IRDRALDRGINASSLLIIGASFLVIYLLGLSYWICGSVIVGLLTGIVIGKATEHYTSHAYKPTQDIAKSSETGPATVIIKGIGTGMISTAIPVITIVIGIILAYIFAARFNMANMSMGLYGVGIAAVGMLSTLGITLATDAYGPIADNAGGNAEMSELGKEVRQRTDALAVSYTHLRAHETPEH
;
A
#
# COMPACT_ATOMS: atom_id res chain seq x y z
N ILE A 1 18.16 1.19 -1.38
CA ILE A 1 18.14 1.72 -2.78
C ILE A 1 16.80 1.36 -3.44
N ARG A 2 16.23 0.19 -3.14
CA ARG A 2 15.06 -0.38 -3.80
C ARG A 2 13.74 0.22 -3.31
N ASP A 3 13.54 0.41 -2.02
CA ASP A 3 12.36 1.07 -1.45
C ASP A 3 12.20 2.48 -2.02
N ARG A 4 13.33 3.17 -2.23
CA ARG A 4 13.35 4.46 -2.93
C ARG A 4 12.94 4.39 -4.40
N ALA A 5 13.19 3.26 -5.09
CA ALA A 5 12.78 3.10 -6.48
C ALA A 5 11.27 2.86 -6.58
N LEU A 6 10.71 2.06 -5.68
CA LEU A 6 9.27 1.82 -5.59
C LEU A 6 8.52 3.11 -5.21
N ASP A 7 8.98 3.83 -4.19
CA ASP A 7 8.43 5.12 -3.81
C ASP A 7 8.45 6.14 -4.96
N ARG A 8 9.53 6.17 -5.72
CA ARG A 8 9.62 7.03 -6.92
C ARG A 8 8.62 6.61 -7.99
N GLY A 9 8.41 5.31 -8.20
CA GLY A 9 7.41 4.77 -9.12
C GLY A 9 6.00 5.18 -8.71
N ILE A 10 5.64 5.00 -7.43
CA ILE A 10 4.35 5.39 -6.88
C ILE A 10 4.14 6.90 -7.00
N ASN A 11 5.12 7.71 -6.64
CA ASN A 11 5.02 9.16 -6.71
C ASN A 11 4.89 9.65 -8.16
N ALA A 12 5.67 9.10 -9.09
CA ALA A 12 5.60 9.45 -10.50
C ALA A 12 4.25 9.06 -11.11
N SER A 13 3.77 7.85 -10.85
CA SER A 13 2.44 7.42 -11.33
C SER A 13 1.32 8.27 -10.72
N SER A 14 1.42 8.62 -9.45
CA SER A 14 0.45 9.50 -8.77
C SER A 14 0.37 10.87 -9.43
N LEU A 15 1.50 11.46 -9.79
CA LEU A 15 1.54 12.73 -10.53
C LEU A 15 0.94 12.61 -11.92
N LEU A 16 1.25 11.53 -12.64
CA LEU A 16 0.65 11.25 -13.96
C LEU A 16 -0.85 11.07 -13.88
N ILE A 17 -1.35 10.38 -12.85
CA ILE A 17 -2.78 10.18 -12.63
C ILE A 17 -3.49 11.50 -12.35
N ILE A 18 -2.90 12.38 -11.52
CA ILE A 18 -3.44 13.71 -11.28
C ILE A 18 -3.53 14.49 -12.59
N GLY A 19 -2.46 14.52 -13.37
CA GLY A 19 -2.43 15.20 -14.67
C GLY A 19 -3.45 14.63 -15.66
N ALA A 20 -3.53 13.31 -15.77
CA ALA A 20 -4.50 12.63 -16.61
C ALA A 20 -5.95 12.89 -16.17
N SER A 21 -6.21 12.92 -14.86
CA SER A 21 -7.53 13.23 -14.31
C SER A 21 -7.97 14.66 -14.66
N PHE A 22 -7.07 15.63 -14.57
CA PHE A 22 -7.35 17.00 -15.01
C PHE A 22 -7.68 17.06 -16.51
N LEU A 23 -6.91 16.38 -17.34
CA LEU A 23 -7.13 16.32 -18.79
C LEU A 23 -8.50 15.70 -19.12
N VAL A 24 -8.82 14.56 -18.52
CA VAL A 24 -10.09 13.86 -18.77
C VAL A 24 -11.28 14.72 -18.32
N ILE A 25 -11.20 15.33 -17.13
CA ILE A 25 -12.25 16.20 -16.59
C ILE A 25 -12.45 17.42 -17.49
N TYR A 26 -11.35 18.01 -18.00
CA TYR A 26 -11.41 19.10 -18.96
C TYR A 26 -12.08 18.69 -20.28
N LEU A 27 -11.68 17.55 -20.87
CA LEU A 27 -12.25 17.05 -22.12
C LEU A 27 -13.73 16.69 -22.00
N LEU A 28 -14.17 16.20 -20.84
CA LEU A 28 -15.57 15.85 -20.59
C LEU A 28 -16.41 17.06 -20.14
N GLY A 29 -15.83 18.22 -19.98
CA GLY A 29 -16.54 19.42 -19.51
C GLY A 29 -17.08 19.29 -18.08
N LEU A 30 -16.49 18.43 -17.25
CA LEU A 30 -16.91 18.20 -15.87
C LEU A 30 -16.35 19.28 -14.94
N SER A 31 -16.93 19.35 -13.75
CA SER A 31 -16.47 20.29 -12.73
C SER A 31 -15.07 19.94 -12.19
N TYR A 32 -14.17 20.91 -12.16
CA TYR A 32 -12.83 20.73 -11.58
C TYR A 32 -12.83 20.30 -10.09
N TRP A 33 -13.91 20.53 -9.37
CA TRP A 33 -14.07 20.03 -8.00
C TRP A 33 -14.01 18.51 -7.89
N ILE A 34 -14.34 17.78 -8.96
CA ILE A 34 -14.22 16.33 -9.05
C ILE A 34 -12.75 15.90 -8.98
N CYS A 35 -11.81 16.68 -9.53
CA CYS A 35 -10.39 16.45 -9.36
C CYS A 35 -9.98 16.43 -7.90
N GLY A 36 -10.58 17.29 -7.07
CA GLY A 36 -10.35 17.27 -5.63
C GLY A 36 -10.67 15.91 -5.01
N SER A 37 -11.78 15.29 -5.42
CA SER A 37 -12.14 13.94 -4.94
C SER A 37 -11.15 12.87 -5.39
N VAL A 38 -10.65 12.93 -6.64
CA VAL A 38 -9.60 12.02 -7.12
C VAL A 38 -8.33 12.14 -6.29
N ILE A 39 -7.88 13.37 -6.06
CA ILE A 39 -6.67 13.66 -5.28
C ILE A 39 -6.83 13.16 -3.83
N VAL A 40 -7.98 13.41 -3.20
CA VAL A 40 -8.28 12.91 -1.86
C VAL A 40 -8.21 11.38 -1.82
N GLY A 41 -8.81 10.70 -2.80
CA GLY A 41 -8.76 9.24 -2.88
C GLY A 41 -7.32 8.72 -3.00
N LEU A 42 -6.53 9.31 -3.89
CA LEU A 42 -5.13 8.96 -4.10
C LEU A 42 -4.28 9.17 -2.84
N LEU A 43 -4.44 10.31 -2.17
CA LEU A 43 -3.75 10.60 -0.91
C LEU A 43 -4.15 9.61 0.20
N THR A 44 -5.45 9.28 0.29
CA THR A 44 -5.97 8.27 1.21
C THR A 44 -5.27 6.92 0.97
N GLY A 45 -5.15 6.47 -0.28
CA GLY A 45 -4.44 5.23 -0.63
C GLY A 45 -2.97 5.26 -0.22
N ILE A 46 -2.27 6.36 -0.48
CA ILE A 46 -0.85 6.51 -0.11
C ILE A 46 -0.67 6.46 1.43
N VAL A 47 -1.53 7.16 2.18
CA VAL A 47 -1.44 7.16 3.66
C VAL A 47 -1.70 5.76 4.22
N ILE A 48 -2.70 5.05 3.70
CA ILE A 48 -3.00 3.66 4.11
C ILE A 48 -1.83 2.75 3.78
N GLY A 49 -1.25 2.85 2.57
CA GLY A 49 -0.10 2.06 2.18
C GLY A 49 1.10 2.25 3.11
N LYS A 50 1.44 3.51 3.43
CA LYS A 50 2.53 3.82 4.37
C LYS A 50 2.24 3.38 5.80
N ALA A 51 0.99 3.49 6.25
CA ALA A 51 0.60 2.99 7.56
C ALA A 51 0.74 1.46 7.63
N THR A 52 0.30 0.76 6.60
CA THR A 52 0.44 -0.70 6.50
C THR A 52 1.91 -1.10 6.52
N GLU A 53 2.74 -0.46 5.70
CA GLU A 53 4.19 -0.69 5.68
C GLU A 53 4.82 -0.51 7.07
N HIS A 54 4.45 0.56 7.78
CA HIS A 54 4.96 0.83 9.13
C HIS A 54 4.68 -0.30 10.13
N TYR A 55 3.50 -0.94 10.03
CA TYR A 55 3.12 -2.02 10.96
C TYR A 55 3.54 -3.41 10.51
N THR A 56 3.90 -3.61 9.25
CA THR A 56 4.24 -4.93 8.68
C THR A 56 5.71 -5.12 8.35
N SER A 57 6.45 -4.04 8.09
CA SER A 57 7.86 -4.12 7.70
C SER A 57 8.78 -4.35 8.92
N HIS A 58 9.76 -5.22 8.76
CA HIS A 58 10.80 -5.53 9.76
C HIS A 58 11.66 -4.32 10.15
N ALA A 59 11.69 -3.28 9.31
CA ALA A 59 12.47 -2.08 9.55
C ALA A 59 11.92 -1.23 10.71
N TYR A 60 10.66 -1.46 11.09
CA TYR A 60 9.96 -0.64 12.08
C TYR A 60 9.72 -1.39 13.40
N LYS A 61 9.62 -0.61 14.46
CA LYS A 61 9.45 -1.11 15.84
C LYS A 61 8.27 -2.08 16.04
N PRO A 62 7.08 -1.88 15.46
CA PRO A 62 5.96 -2.79 15.72
C PRO A 62 6.29 -4.26 15.43
N THR A 63 6.93 -4.52 14.31
CA THR A 63 7.33 -5.88 13.91
C THR A 63 8.51 -6.39 14.75
N GLN A 64 9.49 -5.51 15.04
CA GLN A 64 10.63 -5.84 15.89
C GLN A 64 10.21 -6.19 17.33
N ASP A 65 9.21 -5.48 17.87
CA ASP A 65 8.67 -5.75 19.20
C ASP A 65 7.94 -7.09 19.27
N ILE A 66 7.26 -7.51 18.19
CA ILE A 66 6.67 -8.85 18.08
C ILE A 66 7.79 -9.91 18.08
N ALA A 67 8.81 -9.71 17.25
CA ALA A 67 9.95 -10.63 17.20
C ALA A 67 10.64 -10.75 18.56
N LYS A 68 10.88 -9.63 19.24
CA LYS A 68 11.47 -9.60 20.59
C LYS A 68 10.62 -10.33 21.62
N SER A 69 9.30 -10.31 21.50
CA SER A 69 8.41 -11.02 22.42
C SER A 69 8.55 -12.55 22.36
N SER A 70 9.21 -13.10 21.31
CA SER A 70 9.50 -14.53 21.20
C SER A 70 10.45 -15.04 22.28
N GLU A 71 11.28 -14.18 22.85
CA GLU A 71 12.19 -14.51 23.95
C GLU A 71 11.43 -14.96 25.21
N THR A 72 10.18 -14.53 25.37
CA THR A 72 9.34 -14.85 26.53
C THR A 72 8.36 -15.99 26.29
N GLY A 73 8.25 -16.48 25.06
CA GLY A 73 7.49 -17.66 24.70
C GLY A 73 6.39 -17.41 23.64
N PRO A 74 5.78 -18.49 23.13
CA PRO A 74 4.83 -18.39 22.01
C PRO A 74 3.54 -17.62 22.38
N ALA A 75 3.05 -17.75 23.60
CA ALA A 75 1.84 -17.05 24.04
C ALA A 75 1.99 -15.52 23.96
N THR A 76 3.15 -15.00 24.37
CA THR A 76 3.45 -13.57 24.34
C THR A 76 3.57 -13.03 22.90
N VAL A 77 4.10 -13.82 21.97
CA VAL A 77 4.16 -13.48 20.55
C VAL A 77 2.74 -13.33 19.98
N ILE A 78 1.87 -14.30 20.26
CA ILE A 78 0.47 -14.30 19.78
C ILE A 78 -0.27 -13.07 20.31
N ILE A 79 -0.19 -12.82 21.62
CA ILE A 79 -0.87 -11.67 22.25
C ILE A 79 -0.33 -10.35 21.69
N LYS A 80 0.99 -10.23 21.56
CA LYS A 80 1.63 -9.03 21.03
C LYS A 80 1.26 -8.82 19.56
N GLY A 81 1.25 -9.89 18.74
CA GLY A 81 0.86 -9.86 17.34
C GLY A 81 -0.59 -9.41 17.15
N ILE A 82 -1.53 -10.00 17.89
CA ILE A 82 -2.94 -9.60 17.85
C ILE A 82 -3.10 -8.14 18.27
N GLY A 83 -2.48 -7.72 19.38
CA GLY A 83 -2.55 -6.35 19.87
C GLY A 83 -2.00 -5.33 18.87
N THR A 84 -0.86 -5.62 18.25
CA THR A 84 -0.27 -4.78 17.19
C THR A 84 -1.16 -4.74 15.95
N GLY A 85 -1.75 -5.89 15.55
CA GLY A 85 -2.69 -5.96 14.44
C GLY A 85 -3.95 -5.12 14.68
N MET A 86 -4.52 -5.15 15.89
CA MET A 86 -5.67 -4.32 16.23
C MET A 86 -5.34 -2.81 16.18
N ILE A 87 -4.17 -2.42 16.67
CA ILE A 87 -3.73 -1.01 16.64
C ILE A 87 -3.47 -0.56 15.20
N SER A 88 -2.93 -1.43 14.36
CA SER A 88 -2.60 -1.10 12.96
C SER A 88 -3.81 -0.70 12.12
N THR A 89 -5.02 -1.13 12.48
CA THR A 89 -6.25 -0.78 11.76
C THR A 89 -6.74 0.64 12.04
N ALA A 90 -6.28 1.28 13.12
CA ALA A 90 -6.77 2.59 13.53
C ALA A 90 -6.46 3.68 12.50
N ILE A 91 -5.22 3.74 11.98
CA ILE A 91 -4.82 4.74 10.98
C ILE A 91 -5.59 4.58 9.67
N PRO A 92 -5.67 3.38 9.05
CA PRO A 92 -6.50 3.16 7.86
C PRO A 92 -7.96 3.58 8.05
N VAL A 93 -8.59 3.17 9.13
CA VAL A 93 -10.01 3.49 9.39
C VAL A 93 -10.24 5.00 9.48
N ILE A 94 -9.43 5.70 10.28
CA ILE A 94 -9.53 7.17 10.43
C ILE A 94 -9.28 7.84 9.07
N THR A 95 -8.29 7.39 8.32
CA THR A 95 -7.94 7.95 7.01
C THR A 95 -9.07 7.77 6.00
N ILE A 96 -9.73 6.61 5.99
CA ILE A 96 -10.90 6.35 5.12
C ILE A 96 -12.06 7.28 5.49
N VAL A 97 -12.37 7.43 6.78
CA VAL A 97 -13.46 8.31 7.23
C VAL A 97 -13.20 9.75 6.78
N ILE A 98 -12.00 10.26 7.02
CA ILE A 98 -11.61 11.62 6.57
C ILE A 98 -11.68 11.71 5.05
N GLY A 99 -11.17 10.70 4.34
CA GLY A 99 -11.18 10.64 2.89
C GLY A 99 -12.58 10.70 2.30
N ILE A 100 -13.53 9.94 2.84
CA ILE A 100 -14.93 9.95 2.43
C ILE A 100 -15.55 11.33 2.62
N ILE A 101 -15.35 11.94 3.80
CA ILE A 101 -15.91 13.26 4.12
C ILE A 101 -15.35 14.32 3.16
N LEU A 102 -14.03 14.35 2.97
CA LEU A 102 -13.39 15.32 2.08
C LEU A 102 -13.81 15.13 0.62
N ALA A 103 -13.85 13.88 0.12
CA ALA A 103 -14.28 13.59 -1.24
C ALA A 103 -15.73 14.03 -1.50
N TYR A 104 -16.62 13.81 -0.53
CA TYR A 104 -18.00 14.29 -0.59
C TYR A 104 -18.06 15.80 -0.67
N ILE A 105 -17.38 16.50 0.24
CA ILE A 105 -17.37 17.97 0.32
C ILE A 105 -16.86 18.59 -0.97
N PHE A 106 -15.76 18.10 -1.51
CA PHE A 106 -15.19 18.62 -2.76
C PHE A 106 -16.17 18.43 -3.94
N ALA A 107 -16.70 17.25 -4.17
CA ALA A 107 -17.61 17.01 -5.28
C ALA A 107 -18.93 17.79 -5.13
N ALA A 108 -19.47 17.89 -3.91
CA ALA A 108 -20.65 18.67 -3.61
C ALA A 108 -20.42 20.19 -3.64
N ARG A 109 -19.20 20.66 -3.91
CA ARG A 109 -18.81 22.09 -3.89
C ARG A 109 -19.18 22.78 -2.59
N PHE A 110 -18.91 22.14 -1.47
CA PHE A 110 -19.27 22.58 -0.11
C PHE A 110 -20.76 22.74 0.14
N ASN A 111 -21.62 22.29 -0.77
CA ASN A 111 -23.07 22.25 -0.59
C ASN A 111 -23.52 20.85 -0.14
N MET A 112 -23.68 20.67 1.17
CA MET A 112 -24.04 19.38 1.76
C MET A 112 -25.41 18.85 1.29
N ALA A 113 -26.29 19.72 0.79
CA ALA A 113 -27.60 19.30 0.26
C ALA A 113 -27.49 18.60 -1.11
N ASN A 114 -26.37 18.73 -1.81
CA ASN A 114 -26.16 18.08 -3.09
C ASN A 114 -25.65 16.65 -2.92
N MET A 115 -26.52 15.78 -2.40
CA MET A 115 -26.19 14.39 -2.04
C MET A 115 -25.74 13.58 -3.26
N SER A 116 -26.35 13.79 -4.43
CA SER A 116 -25.99 13.05 -5.65
C SER A 116 -24.56 13.30 -6.06
N MET A 117 -24.13 14.55 -6.10
CA MET A 117 -22.75 14.91 -6.44
C MET A 117 -21.75 14.49 -5.36
N GLY A 118 -22.15 14.61 -4.09
CA GLY A 118 -21.30 14.17 -2.98
C GLY A 118 -21.01 12.66 -3.04
N LEU A 119 -22.02 11.83 -3.22
CA LEU A 119 -21.87 10.38 -3.38
C LEU A 119 -21.08 10.01 -4.65
N TYR A 120 -21.31 10.73 -5.75
CA TYR A 120 -20.50 10.56 -6.96
C TYR A 120 -19.02 10.83 -6.68
N GLY A 121 -18.71 11.88 -5.92
CA GLY A 121 -17.34 12.21 -5.52
C GLY A 121 -16.69 11.13 -4.67
N VAL A 122 -17.42 10.48 -3.76
CA VAL A 122 -16.93 9.34 -2.99
C VAL A 122 -16.59 8.17 -3.92
N GLY A 123 -17.45 7.85 -4.90
CA GLY A 123 -17.17 6.82 -5.90
C GLY A 123 -15.91 7.13 -6.73
N ILE A 124 -15.76 8.38 -7.15
CA ILE A 124 -14.57 8.83 -7.90
C ILE A 124 -13.30 8.80 -7.04
N ALA A 125 -13.40 9.13 -5.75
CA ALA A 125 -12.28 9.01 -4.82
C ALA A 125 -11.83 7.55 -4.66
N ALA A 126 -12.76 6.59 -4.64
CA ALA A 126 -12.43 5.16 -4.63
C ALA A 126 -11.62 4.76 -5.89
N VAL A 127 -11.99 5.26 -7.07
CA VAL A 127 -11.20 5.08 -8.31
C VAL A 127 -9.81 5.71 -8.16
N GLY A 128 -9.72 6.92 -7.61
CA GLY A 128 -8.45 7.58 -7.33
C GLY A 128 -7.55 6.75 -6.39
N MET A 129 -8.13 6.17 -5.34
CA MET A 129 -7.40 5.31 -4.40
C MET A 129 -6.86 4.04 -5.08
N LEU A 130 -7.62 3.44 -6.00
CA LEU A 130 -7.23 2.23 -6.72
C LEU A 130 -6.26 2.50 -7.89
N SER A 131 -5.99 3.74 -8.23
CA SER A 131 -5.21 4.09 -9.41
C SER A 131 -3.74 3.66 -9.33
N THR A 132 -3.18 3.48 -8.12
CA THR A 132 -1.83 2.96 -7.89
C THR A 132 -1.78 1.43 -7.79
N LEU A 133 -2.92 0.75 -7.86
CA LEU A 133 -3.03 -0.71 -7.70
C LEU A 133 -2.16 -1.49 -8.69
N GLY A 134 -2.00 -0.99 -9.93
CA GLY A 134 -1.17 -1.64 -10.93
C GLY A 134 0.29 -1.77 -10.50
N ILE A 135 0.86 -0.77 -9.83
CA ILE A 135 2.23 -0.82 -9.31
C ILE A 135 2.31 -1.79 -8.13
N THR A 136 1.32 -1.76 -7.24
CA THR A 136 1.26 -2.67 -6.10
C THR A 136 1.18 -4.13 -6.56
N LEU A 137 0.30 -4.44 -7.51
CA LEU A 137 0.19 -5.79 -8.09
C LEU A 137 1.46 -6.23 -8.84
N ALA A 138 2.13 -5.31 -9.55
CA ALA A 138 3.41 -5.62 -10.18
C ALA A 138 4.48 -5.96 -9.14
N THR A 139 4.45 -5.29 -7.99
CA THR A 139 5.30 -5.58 -6.85
C THR A 139 5.01 -6.96 -6.28
N ASP A 140 3.74 -7.29 -6.06
CA ASP A 140 3.31 -8.60 -5.55
C ASP A 140 3.69 -9.76 -6.49
N ALA A 141 3.55 -9.54 -7.80
CA ALA A 141 3.95 -10.53 -8.81
C ALA A 141 5.47 -10.74 -8.87
N TYR A 142 6.26 -9.71 -8.55
CA TYR A 142 7.71 -9.79 -8.55
C TYR A 142 8.27 -10.68 -7.43
N GLY A 143 7.59 -10.77 -6.28
CA GLY A 143 8.01 -11.58 -5.14
C GLY A 143 8.26 -13.05 -5.51
N PRO A 144 7.26 -13.78 -6.04
CA PRO A 144 7.44 -15.15 -6.48
C PRO A 144 8.52 -15.34 -7.55
N ILE A 145 8.72 -14.35 -8.43
CA ILE A 145 9.78 -14.38 -9.45
C ILE A 145 11.16 -14.33 -8.78
N ALA A 146 11.34 -13.44 -7.81
CA ALA A 146 12.60 -13.30 -7.08
C ALA A 146 12.92 -14.57 -6.25
N ASP A 147 11.91 -15.15 -5.59
CA ASP A 147 12.05 -16.39 -4.82
C ASP A 147 12.43 -17.57 -5.71
N ASN A 148 11.75 -17.73 -6.85
CA ASN A 148 12.08 -18.77 -7.81
C ASN A 148 13.49 -18.58 -8.40
N ALA A 149 13.90 -17.34 -8.67
CA ALA A 149 15.27 -17.06 -9.11
C ALA A 149 16.29 -17.46 -8.05
N GLY A 150 16.02 -17.21 -6.77
CA GLY A 150 16.84 -17.65 -5.64
C GLY A 150 16.92 -19.16 -5.53
N GLY A 151 15.79 -19.87 -5.65
CA GLY A 151 15.72 -21.32 -5.65
C GLY A 151 16.50 -21.92 -6.82
N ASN A 152 16.37 -21.38 -8.03
CA ASN A 152 17.13 -21.82 -9.19
C ASN A 152 18.64 -21.61 -9.01
N ALA A 153 19.06 -20.47 -8.44
CA ALA A 153 20.46 -20.20 -8.16
C ALA A 153 21.06 -21.20 -7.16
N GLU A 154 20.25 -21.60 -6.14
CA GLU A 154 20.65 -22.60 -5.16
C GLU A 154 20.76 -24.01 -5.76
N MET A 155 19.72 -24.47 -6.46
CA MET A 155 19.68 -25.79 -7.10
C MET A 155 20.74 -25.95 -8.20
N SER A 156 21.13 -24.88 -8.84
CA SER A 156 22.18 -24.88 -9.89
C SER A 156 23.57 -24.66 -9.31
N GLU A 157 23.74 -24.65 -7.99
CA GLU A 157 25.00 -24.45 -7.28
C GLU A 157 25.76 -23.20 -7.76
N LEU A 158 25.05 -22.14 -8.17
CA LEU A 158 25.64 -20.89 -8.57
C LEU A 158 26.34 -20.22 -7.39
N GLY A 159 27.44 -19.54 -7.67
CA GLY A 159 28.31 -18.96 -6.64
C GLY A 159 27.57 -18.09 -5.61
N LYS A 160 28.12 -18.01 -4.40
CA LYS A 160 27.51 -17.29 -3.25
C LYS A 160 27.10 -15.85 -3.57
N GLU A 161 27.78 -15.20 -4.51
CA GLU A 161 27.46 -13.83 -4.93
C GLU A 161 26.10 -13.75 -5.64
N VAL A 162 25.78 -14.74 -6.49
CA VAL A 162 24.49 -14.80 -7.19
C VAL A 162 23.38 -15.02 -6.18
N ARG A 163 23.58 -15.93 -5.24
CA ARG A 163 22.63 -16.21 -4.15
C ARG A 163 22.37 -14.96 -3.30
N GLN A 164 23.41 -14.25 -2.88
CA GLN A 164 23.26 -13.01 -2.13
C GLN A 164 22.46 -11.94 -2.88
N ARG A 165 22.61 -11.85 -4.19
CA ARG A 165 21.85 -10.90 -5.01
C ARG A 165 20.37 -11.32 -5.11
N THR A 166 20.08 -12.60 -5.31
CA THR A 166 18.69 -13.10 -5.35
C THR A 166 18.02 -13.01 -4.00
N ASP A 167 18.72 -13.32 -2.91
CA ASP A 167 18.20 -13.17 -1.56
C ASP A 167 17.91 -11.71 -1.21
N ALA A 168 18.80 -10.79 -1.60
CA ALA A 168 18.55 -9.35 -1.43
C ALA A 168 17.34 -8.86 -2.21
N LEU A 169 16.93 -9.53 -3.28
CA LEU A 169 15.72 -9.27 -4.02
C LEU A 169 14.51 -9.93 -3.32
N ALA A 170 14.64 -11.16 -2.85
CA ALA A 170 13.59 -11.93 -2.17
C ALA A 170 13.20 -11.34 -0.81
N VAL A 171 14.17 -10.95 0.03
CA VAL A 171 13.94 -10.37 1.38
C VAL A 171 12.96 -9.21 1.40
N SER A 172 12.79 -8.49 0.31
CA SER A 172 11.82 -7.39 0.24
C SER A 172 10.37 -7.83 0.20
N TYR A 173 10.11 -9.10 -0.12
CA TYR A 173 8.78 -9.68 -0.29
C TYR A 173 8.38 -10.67 0.80
N THR A 174 9.34 -11.16 1.57
CA THR A 174 9.09 -12.03 2.72
C THR A 174 8.13 -11.39 3.73
N HIS A 175 8.01 -10.08 3.72
CA HIS A 175 7.09 -9.36 4.60
C HIS A 175 5.63 -9.44 4.19
N LEU A 176 5.34 -9.64 2.91
CA LEU A 176 3.99 -9.88 2.40
C LEU A 176 3.60 -11.37 2.48
N ARG A 177 4.59 -12.26 2.55
CA ARG A 177 4.43 -13.71 2.58
C ARG A 177 4.38 -14.33 3.98
N ALA A 178 4.26 -13.56 5.04
CA ALA A 178 4.24 -14.05 6.42
C ALA A 178 3.10 -15.05 6.75
N HIS A 179 2.28 -15.44 5.77
CA HIS A 179 1.20 -16.41 5.93
C HIS A 179 1.40 -17.74 5.20
N GLU A 180 2.46 -17.89 4.41
CA GLU A 180 2.83 -19.20 3.88
C GLU A 180 3.89 -19.80 4.78
N THR A 181 3.46 -20.46 5.85
CA THR A 181 4.31 -21.42 6.57
C THR A 181 4.62 -22.54 5.59
N PRO A 182 5.91 -22.84 5.32
CA PRO A 182 6.22 -24.12 4.69
C PRO A 182 5.77 -25.20 5.66
N GLU A 183 4.75 -25.97 5.29
CA GLU A 183 4.52 -27.25 5.89
C GLU A 183 5.69 -28.14 5.51
N HIS A 184 6.67 -28.21 6.40
CA HIS A 184 7.56 -29.36 6.63
C HIS A 184 8.35 -29.13 7.91
#